data_3a0e27ac2f88d44a4ecb89d93c462ff2
#
_entry.id   3a0e27ac2f88d44a4ecb89d93c462ff2
#
_cell.length_a   1.000
_cell.length_b   1.000
_cell.length_c   1.000
_cell.angle_alpha   90.00
_cell.angle_beta   90.00
_cell.angle_gamma   90.00
#
_symmetry.space_group_name_H-M   'P 1'
#
loop_
_entity.id
_entity.type
_entity.pdbx_description
1 polymer ?
#
loop_
_entity_poly.entity_id
_entity_poly.type
_entity_poly.pdbx_seq_one_letter_code
_entity_poly.pdbx_strand_id
1 'polypeptide(L)'
;VISATTHIARLFRATLVFAREGVFGAVDPSLVPPPGQLALKLARLIERRGAKSGPRLSRALERMGPAYLKLGQFLATRPDVVGVVMARDLESLQDRLPPFLHAEAEAVIATALERPLSRAFASLGPAVAAASIAQVHRGVVERDGVRTPVAVKVLRPGVASRFRRDLSDFFYVAHKAEQFSAEARRLRLIEVINTMSRSVAMEMDLRLEAAALSEMAENTRDDPDFRVPTVDWDRTANNVLTMEWIDGIALSDHAGLERAQVDLPDLGRKVIQSFLRHALRDGFFHADMHPGNLFLDNAGRLVAVDFGI
;
A
#
# COMPACT_ATOMS: atom_id res chain seq x y z
N VAL A 1 -23.24 16.61 -1.92
CA VAL A 1 -22.38 17.46 -2.77
C VAL A 1 -21.49 18.29 -1.86
N ILE A 2 -20.17 18.03 -1.88
CA ILE A 2 -19.19 18.81 -1.11
C ILE A 2 -19.10 20.20 -1.78
N SER A 3 -19.12 21.28 -0.99
CA SER A 3 -19.07 22.64 -1.55
C SER A 3 -17.69 22.94 -2.14
N ALA A 4 -17.62 23.76 -3.20
CA ALA A 4 -16.37 24.20 -3.81
C ALA A 4 -15.40 24.84 -2.79
N THR A 5 -15.93 25.54 -1.79
CA THR A 5 -15.15 26.15 -0.71
C THR A 5 -14.40 25.12 0.14
N THR A 6 -14.99 23.94 0.38
CA THR A 6 -14.35 22.87 1.13
C THR A 6 -13.19 22.24 0.35
N HIS A 7 -13.35 22.03 -0.96
CA HIS A 7 -12.25 21.57 -1.83
C HIS A 7 -11.11 22.57 -1.84
N ILE A 8 -11.40 23.87 -2.00
CA ILE A 8 -10.40 24.95 -2.02
C ILE A 8 -9.59 24.98 -0.73
N ALA A 9 -10.25 24.91 0.43
CA ALA A 9 -9.55 24.91 1.74
C ALA A 9 -8.61 23.72 1.91
N ARG A 10 -9.03 22.51 1.48
CA ARG A 10 -8.19 21.29 1.54
C ARG A 10 -7.04 21.36 0.55
N LEU A 11 -7.27 21.81 -0.66
CA LEU A 11 -6.24 22.00 -1.68
C LEU A 11 -5.22 23.07 -1.26
N PHE A 12 -5.66 24.14 -0.61
CA PHE A 12 -4.76 25.14 -0.05
C PHE A 12 -3.83 24.53 1.02
N ARG A 13 -4.38 23.69 1.93
CA ARG A 13 -3.58 22.95 2.90
C ARG A 13 -2.56 22.03 2.21
N ALA A 14 -2.97 21.29 1.18
CA ALA A 14 -2.09 20.44 0.39
C ALA A 14 -0.96 21.26 -0.25
N THR A 15 -1.30 22.37 -0.90
CA THR A 15 -0.33 23.29 -1.52
C THR A 15 0.68 23.81 -0.48
N LEU A 16 0.23 24.11 0.73
CA LEU A 16 1.11 24.55 1.82
C LEU A 16 2.10 23.46 2.24
N VAL A 17 1.66 22.20 2.30
CA VAL A 17 2.56 21.07 2.58
C VAL A 17 3.58 20.91 1.47
N PHE A 18 3.17 20.91 0.21
CA PHE A 18 4.07 20.82 -0.94
C PHE A 18 5.09 21.97 -0.98
N ALA A 19 4.64 23.20 -0.67
CA ALA A 19 5.54 24.34 -0.60
C ALA A 19 6.59 24.19 0.51
N ARG A 20 6.17 23.75 1.71
CA ARG A 20 7.08 23.53 2.85
C ARG A 20 8.11 22.42 2.60
N GLU A 21 7.75 21.39 1.85
CA GLU A 21 8.67 20.33 1.46
C GLU A 21 9.54 20.69 0.24
N GLY A 22 9.37 21.89 -0.32
CA GLY A 22 10.20 22.41 -1.41
C GLY A 22 9.88 21.81 -2.78
N VAL A 23 8.71 21.19 -2.96
CA VAL A 23 8.29 20.59 -4.24
C VAL A 23 8.31 21.64 -5.35
N PHE A 24 7.82 22.84 -5.07
CA PHE A 24 7.80 23.95 -6.03
C PHE A 24 9.19 24.54 -6.37
N GLY A 25 10.22 24.17 -5.61
CA GLY A 25 11.60 24.51 -5.92
C GLY A 25 12.13 23.82 -7.19
N ALA A 26 11.57 22.66 -7.53
CA ALA A 26 11.93 21.90 -8.73
C ALA A 26 11.18 22.37 -10.00
N VAL A 27 10.15 23.20 -9.88
CA VAL A 27 9.36 23.70 -11.02
C VAL A 27 10.10 24.82 -11.72
N ASP A 28 10.31 24.71 -13.04
CA ASP A 28 10.90 25.78 -13.83
C ASP A 28 9.93 26.96 -13.93
N PRO A 29 10.31 28.17 -13.48
CA PRO A 29 9.44 29.34 -13.56
C PRO A 29 9.01 29.71 -14.98
N SER A 30 9.79 29.35 -15.99
CA SER A 30 9.48 29.65 -17.38
C SER A 30 8.26 28.89 -17.92
N LEU A 31 7.94 27.74 -17.29
CA LEU A 31 6.78 26.91 -17.63
C LEU A 31 5.47 27.39 -16.99
N VAL A 32 5.56 28.40 -16.11
CA VAL A 32 4.41 28.88 -15.34
C VAL A 32 3.96 30.26 -15.86
N PRO A 33 2.68 30.45 -16.16
CA PRO A 33 2.14 31.79 -16.57
C PRO A 33 2.46 32.86 -15.53
N PRO A 34 2.56 34.18 -15.94
CA PRO A 34 2.99 35.26 -15.06
C PRO A 34 2.30 35.34 -13.70
N PRO A 35 0.96 35.17 -13.58
CA PRO A 35 0.29 35.17 -12.26
C PRO A 35 0.76 34.03 -11.34
N GLY A 36 1.05 32.88 -11.92
CA GLY A 36 1.54 31.70 -11.18
C GLY A 36 3.00 31.84 -10.73
N GLN A 37 3.82 32.62 -11.42
CA GLN A 37 5.22 32.87 -11.04
C GLN A 37 5.35 33.57 -9.68
N LEU A 38 4.42 34.48 -9.38
CA LEU A 38 4.37 35.14 -8.07
C LEU A 38 4.02 34.12 -6.96
N ALA A 39 3.02 33.28 -7.21
CA ALA A 39 2.66 32.21 -6.28
C ALA A 39 3.81 31.22 -6.06
N LEU A 40 4.57 30.88 -7.13
CA LEU A 40 5.74 30.06 -7.08
C LEU A 40 6.86 30.70 -6.23
N LYS A 41 7.11 31.99 -6.38
CA LYS A 41 8.06 32.74 -5.54
C LYS A 41 7.67 32.72 -4.06
N LEU A 42 6.39 32.97 -3.75
CA LEU A 42 5.88 32.91 -2.38
C LEU A 42 5.98 31.50 -1.80
N ALA A 43 5.67 30.46 -2.57
CA ALA A 43 5.80 29.07 -2.14
C ALA A 43 7.26 28.70 -1.78
N ARG A 44 8.23 29.23 -2.52
CA ARG A 44 9.66 29.03 -2.25
C ARG A 44 10.14 29.75 -0.97
N LEU A 45 9.49 30.84 -0.55
CA LEU A 45 9.85 31.53 0.68
C LEU A 45 9.46 30.76 1.96
N ILE A 46 8.47 29.90 1.88
CA ILE A 46 7.99 29.09 3.02
C ILE A 46 8.62 27.70 3.08
N GLU A 47 9.57 27.41 2.18
CA GLU A 47 10.33 26.16 2.16
C GLU A 47 11.10 25.96 3.48
N ARG A 48 11.03 24.76 4.05
CA ARG A 48 11.76 24.43 5.29
C ARG A 48 13.26 24.42 5.05
N ARG A 49 14.04 24.95 6.01
CA ARG A 49 15.49 24.81 6.02
C ARG A 49 15.85 23.32 6.07
N GLY A 50 16.64 22.85 5.09
CA GLY A 50 17.00 21.42 4.95
C GLY A 50 16.15 20.60 3.97
N ALA A 51 15.08 21.17 3.41
CA ALA A 51 14.29 20.49 2.37
C ALA A 51 15.02 20.31 1.02
N LYS A 52 16.25 20.84 0.90
CA LYS A 52 17.02 20.90 -0.34
C LYS A 52 17.65 19.56 -0.79
N SER A 53 17.72 18.56 0.08
CA SER A 53 18.31 17.25 -0.24
C SER A 53 17.27 16.13 -0.26
N GLY A 54 17.35 15.25 -1.25
CA GLY A 54 16.53 14.04 -1.40
C GLY A 54 15.14 14.27 -2.03
N PRO A 55 14.34 13.22 -2.09
CA PRO A 55 13.05 13.19 -2.80
C PRO A 55 12.02 14.10 -2.11
N ARG A 56 11.70 15.23 -2.73
CA ARG A 56 10.85 16.28 -2.15
C ARG A 56 9.36 15.94 -2.25
N LEU A 57 8.98 15.40 -3.41
CA LEU A 57 7.60 15.06 -3.69
C LEU A 57 7.17 13.86 -2.83
N SER A 58 8.00 12.83 -2.73
CA SER A 58 7.73 11.65 -1.91
C SER A 58 7.49 12.03 -0.44
N ARG A 59 8.35 12.86 0.16
CA ARG A 59 8.14 13.35 1.53
C ARG A 59 6.86 14.15 1.70
N ALA A 60 6.48 14.96 0.71
CA ALA A 60 5.25 15.72 0.77
C ALA A 60 4.03 14.79 0.77
N LEU A 61 4.02 13.77 -0.10
CA LEU A 61 2.95 12.80 -0.21
C LEU A 61 2.81 11.93 1.06
N GLU A 62 3.92 11.49 1.65
CA GLU A 62 3.93 10.76 2.93
C GLU A 62 3.26 11.57 4.05
N ARG A 63 3.54 12.88 4.12
CA ARG A 63 2.92 13.77 5.13
C ARG A 63 1.45 14.03 4.89
N MET A 64 0.98 13.94 3.67
CA MET A 64 -0.42 14.11 3.32
C MET A 64 -1.27 12.89 3.72
N GLY A 65 -0.65 11.73 3.84
CA GLY A 65 -1.30 10.51 4.32
C GLY A 65 -1.61 9.49 3.21
N PRO A 66 -2.38 8.42 3.57
CA PRO A 66 -2.50 7.23 2.73
C PRO A 66 -2.96 7.47 1.30
N ALA A 67 -3.95 8.35 1.08
CA ALA A 67 -4.48 8.62 -0.26
C ALA A 67 -3.45 9.27 -1.19
N TYR A 68 -2.68 10.22 -0.65
CA TYR A 68 -1.61 10.88 -1.41
C TYR A 68 -0.42 9.95 -1.63
N LEU A 69 -0.11 9.07 -0.66
CA LEU A 69 0.91 8.06 -0.81
C LEU A 69 0.56 7.09 -1.95
N LYS A 70 -0.67 6.55 -1.96
CA LYS A 70 -1.18 5.69 -3.03
C LYS A 70 -1.25 6.42 -4.39
N LEU A 71 -1.63 7.70 -4.40
CA LEU A 71 -1.55 8.52 -5.62
C LEU A 71 -0.12 8.58 -6.14
N GLY A 72 0.85 8.82 -5.27
CA GLY A 72 2.26 8.86 -5.66
C GLY A 72 2.77 7.53 -6.19
N GLN A 73 2.46 6.43 -5.53
CA GLN A 73 2.80 5.07 -5.99
C GLN A 73 2.17 4.77 -7.36
N PHE A 74 0.89 5.11 -7.54
CA PHE A 74 0.23 4.96 -8.82
C PHE A 74 0.88 5.82 -9.92
N LEU A 75 1.24 7.07 -9.62
CA LEU A 75 1.90 7.96 -10.57
C LEU A 75 3.36 7.56 -10.86
N ALA A 76 4.04 6.87 -9.95
CA ALA A 76 5.36 6.29 -10.21
C ALA A 76 5.36 5.32 -11.39
N THR A 77 4.26 4.59 -11.59
CA THR A 77 4.09 3.67 -12.72
C THR A 77 3.65 4.36 -14.01
N ARG A 78 3.44 5.70 -13.99
CA ARG A 78 2.92 6.49 -15.10
C ARG A 78 3.84 7.65 -15.49
N PRO A 79 5.06 7.35 -15.96
CA PRO A 79 6.00 8.38 -16.41
C PRO A 79 5.46 9.21 -17.60
N ASP A 80 4.47 8.69 -18.33
CA ASP A 80 3.73 9.40 -19.38
C ASP A 80 2.89 10.57 -18.82
N VAL A 81 2.46 10.50 -17.56
CA VAL A 81 1.67 11.55 -16.89
C VAL A 81 2.55 12.55 -16.16
N VAL A 82 3.51 12.09 -15.38
CA VAL A 82 4.31 12.94 -14.48
C VAL A 82 5.71 13.27 -14.99
N GLY A 83 6.16 12.62 -16.03
CA GLY A 83 7.53 12.72 -16.54
C GLY A 83 8.50 11.80 -15.79
N VAL A 84 9.58 11.39 -16.48
CA VAL A 84 10.55 10.38 -15.99
C VAL A 84 11.23 10.81 -14.69
N VAL A 85 11.59 12.09 -14.54
CA VAL A 85 12.30 12.58 -13.34
C VAL A 85 11.41 12.48 -12.10
N MET A 86 10.14 12.86 -12.22
CA MET A 86 9.19 12.80 -11.12
C MET A 86 8.77 11.36 -10.80
N ALA A 87 8.61 10.51 -11.81
CA ALA A 87 8.35 9.08 -11.60
C ALA A 87 9.46 8.43 -10.76
N ARG A 88 10.74 8.71 -11.06
CA ARG A 88 11.88 8.21 -10.28
C ARG A 88 11.91 8.72 -8.83
N ASP A 89 11.52 9.98 -8.59
CA ASP A 89 11.36 10.48 -7.21
C ASP A 89 10.27 9.66 -6.48
N LEU A 90 9.15 9.40 -7.16
CA LEU A 90 8.02 8.65 -6.61
C LEU A 90 8.32 7.15 -6.40
N GLU A 91 9.24 6.53 -7.15
CA GLU A 91 9.71 5.16 -6.93
C GLU A 91 10.33 4.98 -5.52
N SER A 92 10.82 6.05 -4.92
CA SER A 92 11.35 6.03 -3.55
C SER A 92 10.27 5.93 -2.47
N LEU A 93 8.99 6.09 -2.84
CA LEU A 93 7.87 5.99 -1.91
C LEU A 93 7.75 4.59 -1.33
N GLN A 94 8.01 4.47 -0.04
CA GLN A 94 7.79 3.22 0.67
C GLN A 94 6.33 3.15 1.16
N ASP A 95 5.73 1.97 1.05
CA ASP A 95 4.40 1.71 1.60
C ASP A 95 4.47 1.53 3.12
N ARG A 96 5.13 2.46 3.82
CA ARG A 96 5.34 2.40 5.26
C ARG A 96 4.88 3.68 5.93
N LEU A 97 3.89 3.56 6.80
CA LEU A 97 3.50 4.60 7.74
C LEU A 97 3.69 4.08 9.17
N PRO A 98 3.91 4.97 10.15
CA PRO A 98 3.94 4.55 11.55
C PRO A 98 2.71 3.72 11.91
N PRO A 99 2.85 2.68 12.74
CA PRO A 99 1.69 1.91 13.20
C PRO A 99 0.72 2.82 13.96
N PHE A 100 -0.57 2.55 13.84
CA PHE A 100 -1.60 3.17 14.67
C PHE A 100 -1.70 2.46 16.02
N LEU A 101 -2.40 3.06 16.97
CA LEU A 101 -2.45 2.57 18.34
C LEU A 101 -3.03 1.15 18.42
N HIS A 102 -2.44 0.33 19.27
CA HIS A 102 -2.88 -1.05 19.48
C HIS A 102 -4.37 -1.13 19.88
N ALA A 103 -4.82 -0.26 20.79
CA ALA A 103 -6.21 -0.19 21.19
C ALA A 103 -7.18 0.16 20.04
N GLU A 104 -6.72 0.93 19.05
CA GLU A 104 -7.50 1.20 17.84
C GLU A 104 -7.62 -0.06 16.97
N ALA A 105 -6.54 -0.86 16.86
CA ALA A 105 -6.59 -2.14 16.15
C ALA A 105 -7.57 -3.10 16.81
N GLU A 106 -7.51 -3.24 18.13
CA GLU A 106 -8.47 -4.06 18.91
C GLU A 106 -9.92 -3.64 18.67
N ALA A 107 -10.19 -2.33 18.67
CA ALA A 107 -11.54 -1.79 18.42
C ALA A 107 -12.03 -2.09 16.99
N VAL A 108 -11.14 -1.96 15.98
CA VAL A 108 -11.46 -2.32 14.58
C VAL A 108 -11.77 -3.80 14.47
N ILE A 109 -10.97 -4.68 15.08
CA ILE A 109 -11.16 -6.13 15.06
C ILE A 109 -12.49 -6.49 15.72
N ALA A 110 -12.75 -5.99 16.94
CA ALA A 110 -13.97 -6.30 17.67
C ALA A 110 -15.23 -5.86 16.91
N THR A 111 -15.16 -4.69 16.26
CA THR A 111 -16.27 -4.17 15.43
C THR A 111 -16.45 -5.00 14.15
N ALA A 112 -15.37 -5.33 13.46
CA ALA A 112 -15.42 -6.05 12.19
C ALA A 112 -15.88 -7.51 12.36
N LEU A 113 -15.52 -8.14 13.47
CA LEU A 113 -15.89 -9.52 13.78
C LEU A 113 -17.17 -9.64 14.59
N GLU A 114 -17.80 -8.52 14.95
CA GLU A 114 -19.04 -8.44 15.76
C GLU A 114 -18.96 -9.25 17.06
N ARG A 115 -17.77 -9.32 17.68
CA ARG A 115 -17.52 -10.03 18.94
C ARG A 115 -16.34 -9.45 19.69
N PRO A 116 -16.30 -9.61 21.03
CA PRO A 116 -15.16 -9.17 21.84
C PRO A 116 -13.86 -9.83 21.37
N LEU A 117 -12.75 -9.08 21.43
CA LEU A 117 -11.42 -9.56 21.04
C LEU A 117 -11.04 -10.87 21.74
N SER A 118 -11.33 -10.98 23.04
CA SER A 118 -11.05 -12.17 23.87
C SER A 118 -11.78 -13.45 23.43
N ARG A 119 -12.86 -13.31 22.66
CA ARG A 119 -13.54 -14.45 22.01
C ARG A 119 -12.99 -14.78 20.63
N ALA A 120 -12.34 -13.82 20.00
CA ALA A 120 -11.73 -14.02 18.69
C ALA A 120 -10.30 -14.56 18.80
N PHE A 121 -9.51 -14.03 19.74
CA PHE A 121 -8.08 -14.36 19.90
C PHE A 121 -7.76 -14.60 21.38
N ALA A 122 -6.92 -15.60 21.65
CA ALA A 122 -6.35 -15.82 22.98
C ALA A 122 -5.36 -14.71 23.37
N SER A 123 -4.67 -14.15 22.38
CA SER A 123 -3.85 -12.94 22.53
C SER A 123 -3.65 -12.24 21.20
N LEU A 124 -3.40 -10.92 21.24
CA LEU A 124 -2.99 -10.11 20.10
C LEU A 124 -1.76 -9.30 20.51
N GLY A 125 -0.64 -9.48 19.82
CA GLY A 125 0.61 -8.76 20.06
C GLY A 125 0.61 -7.36 19.43
N PRO A 126 1.68 -6.57 19.65
CA PRO A 126 1.87 -5.29 18.96
C PRO A 126 1.99 -5.49 17.44
N ALA A 127 1.88 -4.39 16.69
CA ALA A 127 2.10 -4.43 15.25
C ALA A 127 3.52 -4.86 14.92
N VAL A 128 3.67 -5.85 14.05
CA VAL A 128 4.96 -6.37 13.55
C VAL A 128 5.35 -5.74 12.22
N ALA A 129 4.35 -5.27 11.47
CA ALA A 129 4.53 -4.52 10.22
C ALA A 129 3.40 -3.48 10.09
N ALA A 130 3.70 -2.37 9.41
CA ALA A 130 2.72 -1.34 9.13
C ALA A 130 2.92 -0.78 7.73
N ALA A 131 1.84 -0.80 6.94
CA ALA A 131 1.74 -0.26 5.61
C ALA A 131 0.94 1.06 5.59
N SER A 132 0.71 1.61 4.40
CA SER A 132 -0.07 2.86 4.24
C SER A 132 -1.51 2.71 4.70
N ILE A 133 -2.16 1.60 4.41
CA ILE A 133 -3.60 1.39 4.68
C ILE A 133 -3.88 0.37 5.78
N ALA A 134 -2.90 -0.46 6.18
CA ALA A 134 -3.09 -1.54 7.14
C ALA A 134 -1.87 -1.72 8.04
N GLN A 135 -2.01 -2.51 9.08
CA GLN A 135 -0.90 -3.06 9.86
C GLN A 135 -1.15 -4.53 10.17
N VAL A 136 -0.08 -5.26 10.44
CA VAL A 136 -0.13 -6.69 10.75
C VAL A 136 0.29 -6.91 12.21
N HIS A 137 -0.48 -7.74 12.90
CA HIS A 137 -0.21 -8.17 14.27
C HIS A 137 0.04 -9.67 14.31
N ARG A 138 0.87 -10.13 15.24
CA ARG A 138 0.94 -11.54 15.59
C ARG A 138 -0.14 -11.83 16.64
N GLY A 139 -1.09 -12.70 16.30
CA GLY A 139 -2.13 -13.15 17.20
C GLY A 139 -1.92 -14.63 17.57
N VAL A 140 -2.70 -15.10 18.55
CA VAL A 140 -2.84 -16.51 18.90
C VAL A 140 -4.31 -16.86 18.93
N VAL A 141 -4.71 -17.86 18.20
CA VAL A 141 -6.04 -18.46 18.28
C VAL A 141 -5.96 -19.76 19.08
N GLU A 142 -7.02 -20.06 19.82
CA GLU A 142 -7.13 -21.33 20.58
C GLU A 142 -8.34 -22.09 20.03
N ARG A 143 -8.10 -23.33 19.59
CA ARG A 143 -9.13 -24.28 19.15
C ARG A 143 -8.85 -25.64 19.80
N ASP A 144 -9.82 -26.18 20.49
CA ASP A 144 -9.74 -27.49 21.16
C ASP A 144 -8.50 -27.64 22.08
N GLY A 145 -8.15 -26.55 22.79
CA GLY A 145 -6.97 -26.50 23.66
C GLY A 145 -5.63 -26.33 22.94
N VAL A 146 -5.63 -26.26 21.61
CA VAL A 146 -4.41 -26.05 20.81
C VAL A 146 -4.28 -24.56 20.49
N ARG A 147 -3.12 -23.98 20.83
CA ARG A 147 -2.77 -22.59 20.55
C ARG A 147 -1.97 -22.49 19.26
N THR A 148 -2.52 -21.80 18.28
CA THR A 148 -1.91 -21.63 16.96
C THR A 148 -1.61 -20.14 16.71
N PRO A 149 -0.37 -19.78 16.32
CA PRO A 149 -0.05 -18.41 15.95
C PRO A 149 -0.69 -18.05 14.60
N VAL A 150 -1.17 -16.80 14.51
CA VAL A 150 -1.80 -16.25 13.31
C VAL A 150 -1.26 -14.85 13.01
N ALA A 151 -1.27 -14.47 11.74
CA ALA A 151 -1.10 -13.09 11.30
C ALA A 151 -2.47 -12.43 11.18
N VAL A 152 -2.63 -11.25 11.77
CA VAL A 152 -3.87 -10.49 11.75
C VAL A 152 -3.60 -9.15 11.09
N LYS A 153 -4.00 -9.01 9.83
CA LYS A 153 -3.92 -7.78 9.05
C LYS A 153 -5.16 -6.94 9.32
N VAL A 154 -4.98 -5.68 9.69
CA VAL A 154 -6.06 -4.79 10.14
C VAL A 154 -5.98 -3.48 9.39
N LEU A 155 -7.05 -3.05 8.74
CA LEU A 155 -7.12 -1.75 8.07
C LEU A 155 -7.06 -0.61 9.08
N ARG A 156 -6.41 0.49 8.69
CA ARG A 156 -6.36 1.71 9.52
C ARG A 156 -7.75 2.27 9.79
N PRO A 157 -8.03 2.69 11.04
CA PRO A 157 -9.33 3.27 11.39
C PRO A 157 -9.69 4.44 10.47
N GLY A 158 -10.88 4.39 9.88
CA GLY A 158 -11.42 5.45 9.03
C GLY A 158 -10.68 5.68 7.71
N VAL A 159 -9.77 4.78 7.29
CA VAL A 159 -9.00 4.91 6.05
C VAL A 159 -9.91 5.05 4.83
N ALA A 160 -10.96 4.25 4.70
CA ALA A 160 -11.90 4.33 3.58
C ALA A 160 -12.61 5.69 3.50
N SER A 161 -12.98 6.29 4.62
CA SER A 161 -13.62 7.61 4.66
C SER A 161 -12.64 8.74 4.29
N ARG A 162 -11.37 8.61 4.68
CA ARG A 162 -10.30 9.54 4.28
C ARG A 162 -10.06 9.45 2.79
N PHE A 163 -9.92 8.25 2.25
CA PHE A 163 -9.74 8.04 0.81
C PHE A 163 -10.87 8.64 -0.01
N ARG A 164 -12.13 8.39 0.34
CA ARG A 164 -13.26 8.99 -0.37
C ARG A 164 -13.21 10.52 -0.40
N ARG A 165 -12.78 11.16 0.70
CA ARG A 165 -12.62 12.61 0.77
C ARG A 165 -11.50 13.11 -0.13
N ASP A 166 -10.34 12.47 -0.06
CA ASP A 166 -9.16 12.90 -0.81
C ASP A 166 -9.35 12.62 -2.31
N LEU A 167 -9.96 11.48 -2.69
CA LEU A 167 -10.36 11.19 -4.06
C LEU A 167 -11.31 12.26 -4.63
N SER A 168 -12.25 12.76 -3.81
CA SER A 168 -13.14 13.84 -4.27
C SER A 168 -12.37 15.13 -4.61
N ASP A 169 -11.28 15.42 -3.90
CA ASP A 169 -10.39 16.53 -4.19
C ASP A 169 -9.56 16.25 -5.45
N PHE A 170 -9.07 15.02 -5.63
CA PHE A 170 -8.34 14.64 -6.85
C PHE A 170 -9.24 14.74 -8.10
N PHE A 171 -10.49 14.26 -8.03
CA PHE A 171 -11.45 14.43 -9.11
C PHE A 171 -11.74 15.90 -9.42
N TYR A 172 -11.89 16.73 -8.38
CA TYR A 172 -12.09 18.16 -8.57
C TYR A 172 -10.92 18.81 -9.32
N VAL A 173 -9.68 18.47 -8.94
CA VAL A 173 -8.47 18.96 -9.62
C VAL A 173 -8.40 18.45 -11.06
N ALA A 174 -8.63 17.14 -11.28
CA ALA A 174 -8.60 16.53 -12.61
C ALA A 174 -9.62 17.17 -13.55
N HIS A 175 -10.86 17.37 -13.11
CA HIS A 175 -11.90 18.05 -13.88
C HIS A 175 -11.50 19.49 -14.24
N LYS A 176 -10.95 20.25 -13.29
CA LYS A 176 -10.48 21.60 -13.56
C LYS A 176 -9.29 21.62 -14.52
N ALA A 177 -8.34 20.71 -14.33
CA ALA A 177 -7.20 20.61 -15.23
C ALA A 177 -7.64 20.29 -16.67
N GLU A 178 -8.52 19.31 -16.87
CA GLU A 178 -9.03 18.98 -18.21
C GLU A 178 -9.91 20.08 -18.81
N GLN A 179 -10.61 20.86 -17.98
CA GLN A 179 -11.38 21.98 -18.45
C GLN A 179 -10.50 23.09 -19.07
N PHE A 180 -9.34 23.37 -18.48
CA PHE A 180 -8.50 24.49 -18.85
C PHE A 180 -7.23 24.13 -19.65
N SER A 181 -6.84 22.86 -19.72
CA SER A 181 -5.60 22.40 -20.38
C SER A 181 -5.88 21.32 -21.42
N ALA A 182 -5.44 21.56 -22.66
CA ALA A 182 -5.48 20.55 -23.72
C ALA A 182 -4.59 19.35 -23.41
N GLU A 183 -3.44 19.57 -22.76
CA GLU A 183 -2.53 18.53 -22.34
C GLU A 183 -3.13 17.64 -21.24
N ALA A 184 -3.81 18.24 -20.26
CA ALA A 184 -4.52 17.47 -19.23
C ALA A 184 -5.64 16.58 -19.83
N ARG A 185 -6.35 17.08 -20.86
CA ARG A 185 -7.34 16.29 -21.61
C ARG A 185 -6.69 15.13 -22.37
N ARG A 186 -5.52 15.37 -22.97
CA ARG A 186 -4.76 14.32 -23.66
C ARG A 186 -4.33 13.20 -22.70
N LEU A 187 -3.92 13.57 -21.49
CA LEU A 187 -3.50 12.64 -20.43
C LEU A 187 -4.68 11.94 -19.74
N ARG A 188 -5.91 12.38 -19.94
CA ARG A 188 -7.13 11.79 -19.37
C ARG A 188 -7.07 11.64 -17.85
N LEU A 189 -6.76 12.74 -17.16
CA LEU A 189 -6.53 12.73 -15.71
C LEU A 189 -7.72 12.18 -14.90
N ILE A 190 -8.95 12.41 -15.36
CA ILE A 190 -10.14 11.84 -14.72
C ILE A 190 -10.10 10.30 -14.77
N GLU A 191 -9.71 9.72 -15.91
CA GLU A 191 -9.59 8.26 -16.04
C GLU A 191 -8.43 7.70 -15.19
N VAL A 192 -7.34 8.44 -15.07
CA VAL A 192 -6.22 8.12 -14.16
C VAL A 192 -6.73 7.99 -12.72
N ILE A 193 -7.50 9.00 -12.24
CA ILE A 193 -8.07 8.97 -10.89
C ILE A 193 -9.15 7.87 -10.74
N ASN A 194 -9.95 7.63 -11.76
CA ASN A 194 -10.91 6.52 -11.75
C ASN A 194 -10.23 5.15 -11.60
N THR A 195 -9.13 4.92 -12.32
CA THR A 195 -8.37 3.67 -12.24
C THR A 195 -7.78 3.49 -10.85
N MET A 196 -7.12 4.53 -10.31
CA MET A 196 -6.63 4.53 -8.94
C MET A 196 -7.74 4.26 -7.93
N SER A 197 -8.91 4.92 -8.09
CA SER A 197 -10.04 4.75 -7.18
C SER A 197 -10.53 3.30 -7.12
N ARG A 198 -10.56 2.60 -8.26
CA ARG A 198 -10.94 1.18 -8.33
C ARG A 198 -9.91 0.28 -7.65
N SER A 199 -8.64 0.48 -7.95
CA SER A 199 -7.55 -0.28 -7.31
C SER A 199 -7.59 -0.16 -5.79
N VAL A 200 -7.67 1.08 -5.29
CA VAL A 200 -7.75 1.34 -3.85
C VAL A 200 -9.02 0.76 -3.21
N ALA A 201 -10.16 0.78 -3.92
CA ALA A 201 -11.39 0.19 -3.40
C ALA A 201 -11.27 -1.33 -3.20
N MET A 202 -10.53 -2.02 -4.06
CA MET A 202 -10.23 -3.45 -3.91
C MET A 202 -9.30 -3.69 -2.71
N GLU A 203 -8.23 -2.91 -2.56
CA GLU A 203 -7.31 -3.02 -1.43
C GLU A 203 -7.99 -2.77 -0.05
N MET A 204 -9.13 -2.08 -0.03
CA MET A 204 -9.88 -1.76 1.20
C MET A 204 -10.90 -2.82 1.60
N ASP A 205 -10.99 -3.92 0.89
CA ASP A 205 -11.79 -5.08 1.30
C ASP A 205 -10.88 -6.30 1.43
N LEU A 206 -10.39 -6.55 2.64
CA LEU A 206 -9.46 -7.64 2.93
C LEU A 206 -10.05 -9.04 2.65
N ARG A 207 -11.37 -9.15 2.42
CA ARG A 207 -11.97 -10.42 1.97
C ARG A 207 -11.55 -10.78 0.55
N LEU A 208 -11.25 -9.78 -0.30
CA LEU A 208 -10.73 -10.04 -1.65
C LEU A 208 -9.33 -10.63 -1.59
N GLU A 209 -8.47 -10.11 -0.72
CA GLU A 209 -7.15 -10.69 -0.46
C GLU A 209 -7.26 -12.12 0.12
N ALA A 210 -8.18 -12.33 1.07
CA ALA A 210 -8.47 -13.65 1.61
C ALA A 210 -8.94 -14.65 0.54
N ALA A 211 -9.78 -14.19 -0.38
CA ALA A 211 -10.26 -15.01 -1.51
C ALA A 211 -9.12 -15.36 -2.47
N ALA A 212 -8.26 -14.39 -2.80
CA ALA A 212 -7.08 -14.60 -3.64
C ALA A 212 -6.09 -15.59 -3.00
N LEU A 213 -5.85 -15.49 -1.69
CA LEU A 213 -5.06 -16.48 -0.94
C LEU A 213 -5.67 -17.87 -1.02
N SER A 214 -7.00 -17.99 -0.86
CA SER A 214 -7.68 -19.28 -0.91
C SER A 214 -7.65 -19.89 -2.31
N GLU A 215 -7.82 -19.10 -3.36
CA GLU A 215 -7.70 -19.54 -4.75
C GLU A 215 -6.27 -20.00 -5.06
N MET A 216 -5.26 -19.22 -4.65
CA MET A 216 -3.86 -19.64 -4.82
C MET A 216 -3.56 -20.92 -4.06
N ALA A 217 -4.05 -21.09 -2.82
CA ALA A 217 -3.88 -22.31 -2.05
C ALA A 217 -4.45 -23.54 -2.75
N GLU A 218 -5.61 -23.41 -3.41
CA GLU A 218 -6.23 -24.47 -4.20
C GLU A 218 -5.40 -24.82 -5.43
N ASN A 219 -4.98 -23.80 -6.20
CA ASN A 219 -4.19 -23.97 -7.42
C ASN A 219 -2.81 -24.60 -7.15
N THR A 220 -2.21 -24.30 -5.99
CA THR A 220 -0.85 -24.72 -5.64
C THR A 220 -0.81 -25.91 -4.66
N ARG A 221 -1.94 -26.56 -4.39
CA ARG A 221 -2.05 -27.67 -3.42
C ARG A 221 -1.01 -28.78 -3.66
N ASP A 222 -0.78 -29.09 -4.91
CA ASP A 222 0.13 -30.17 -5.33
C ASP A 222 1.54 -29.68 -5.67
N ASP A 223 1.84 -28.40 -5.48
CA ASP A 223 3.15 -27.83 -5.72
C ASP A 223 4.07 -28.13 -4.52
N PRO A 224 5.15 -28.91 -4.71
CA PRO A 224 5.98 -29.36 -3.58
C PRO A 224 6.86 -28.24 -3.00
N ASP A 225 7.11 -27.19 -3.77
CA ASP A 225 8.10 -26.14 -3.52
C ASP A 225 7.49 -24.76 -3.24
N PHE A 226 6.14 -24.67 -3.27
CA PHE A 226 5.41 -23.41 -3.07
C PHE A 226 4.14 -23.63 -2.24
N ARG A 227 3.78 -22.62 -1.44
CA ARG A 227 2.49 -22.54 -0.75
C ARG A 227 2.13 -21.10 -0.38
N VAL A 228 0.93 -20.91 0.12
CA VAL A 228 0.46 -19.66 0.73
C VAL A 228 -0.10 -19.92 2.13
N PRO A 229 -0.23 -18.88 3.00
CA PRO A 229 -0.84 -19.04 4.31
C PRO A 229 -2.31 -19.45 4.21
N THR A 230 -2.74 -20.31 5.10
CA THR A 230 -4.15 -20.68 5.24
C THR A 230 -4.95 -19.53 5.84
N VAL A 231 -6.10 -19.20 5.25
CA VAL A 231 -7.00 -18.15 5.74
C VAL A 231 -7.91 -18.69 6.84
N ASP A 232 -8.02 -17.96 7.95
CA ASP A 232 -9.03 -18.19 9.00
C ASP A 232 -10.27 -17.33 8.69
N TRP A 233 -11.21 -17.91 7.94
CA TRP A 233 -12.43 -17.23 7.52
C TRP A 233 -13.36 -16.83 8.67
N ASP A 234 -13.35 -17.55 9.80
CA ASP A 234 -14.13 -17.19 10.99
C ASP A 234 -13.66 -15.88 11.63
N ARG A 235 -12.42 -15.47 11.34
CA ARG A 235 -11.77 -14.26 11.86
C ARG A 235 -11.35 -13.31 10.75
N THR A 236 -12.05 -13.39 9.61
CA THR A 236 -11.83 -12.52 8.46
C THR A 236 -13.10 -11.74 8.13
N ALA A 237 -12.95 -10.45 7.91
CA ALA A 237 -14.00 -9.51 7.54
C ALA A 237 -13.43 -8.46 6.58
N ASN A 238 -14.24 -7.50 6.14
CA ASN A 238 -13.78 -6.45 5.21
C ASN A 238 -12.56 -5.66 5.71
N ASN A 239 -12.44 -5.46 7.03
CA ASN A 239 -11.38 -4.66 7.65
C ASN A 239 -10.31 -5.49 8.38
N VAL A 240 -10.47 -6.81 8.41
CA VAL A 240 -9.60 -7.74 9.14
C VAL A 240 -9.39 -8.99 8.30
N LEU A 241 -8.14 -9.37 8.09
CA LEU A 241 -7.75 -10.65 7.50
C LEU A 241 -6.91 -11.41 8.52
N THR A 242 -7.36 -12.60 8.88
CA THR A 242 -6.61 -13.52 9.73
C THR A 242 -6.14 -14.71 8.90
N MET A 243 -4.85 -15.01 8.98
CA MET A 243 -4.22 -16.11 8.25
C MET A 243 -3.12 -16.76 9.09
N GLU A 244 -2.66 -17.91 8.64
CA GLU A 244 -1.52 -18.62 9.24
C GLU A 244 -0.33 -17.68 9.44
N TRP A 245 0.31 -17.76 10.61
CA TRP A 245 1.60 -17.11 10.83
C TRP A 245 2.70 -17.92 10.17
N ILE A 246 3.47 -17.31 9.29
CA ILE A 246 4.58 -17.96 8.61
C ILE A 246 5.86 -17.82 9.43
N ASP A 247 6.34 -18.94 9.94
CA ASP A 247 7.68 -19.05 10.52
C ASP A 247 8.65 -19.37 9.38
N GLY A 248 9.46 -18.38 8.98
CA GLY A 248 10.38 -18.49 7.87
C GLY A 248 11.27 -17.25 7.73
N ILE A 249 12.18 -17.31 6.77
CA ILE A 249 13.11 -16.22 6.45
C ILE A 249 12.52 -15.41 5.28
N ALA A 250 12.26 -14.11 5.48
CA ALA A 250 11.87 -13.26 4.38
C ALA A 250 12.98 -13.17 3.33
N LEU A 251 12.65 -13.20 2.05
CA LEU A 251 13.67 -13.09 0.99
C LEU A 251 14.37 -11.73 0.98
N SER A 252 13.82 -10.74 1.64
CA SER A 252 14.45 -9.44 1.89
C SER A 252 15.46 -9.45 3.05
N ASP A 253 15.48 -10.49 3.90
CA ASP A 253 16.47 -10.67 4.98
C ASP A 253 17.71 -11.41 4.47
N HIS A 254 18.56 -10.70 3.73
CA HIS A 254 19.78 -11.26 3.16
C HIS A 254 20.69 -11.89 4.23
N ALA A 255 20.81 -11.27 5.41
CA ALA A 255 21.62 -11.82 6.50
C ALA A 255 21.02 -13.10 7.08
N GLY A 256 19.71 -13.24 7.11
CA GLY A 256 19.00 -14.46 7.49
C GLY A 256 19.26 -15.59 6.50
N LEU A 257 19.18 -15.30 5.20
CA LEU A 257 19.45 -16.26 4.14
C LEU A 257 20.91 -16.75 4.15
N GLU A 258 21.86 -15.85 4.37
CA GLU A 258 23.30 -16.21 4.51
C GLU A 258 23.53 -17.10 5.73
N ARG A 259 22.98 -16.76 6.91
CA ARG A 259 23.11 -17.59 8.12
C ARG A 259 22.52 -18.97 7.93
N ALA A 260 21.44 -19.09 7.18
CA ALA A 260 20.80 -20.37 6.85
C ALA A 260 21.50 -21.10 5.70
N GLN A 261 22.57 -20.54 5.13
CA GLN A 261 23.34 -21.12 4.01
C GLN A 261 22.47 -21.47 2.81
N VAL A 262 21.46 -20.62 2.48
CA VAL A 262 20.54 -20.84 1.38
C VAL A 262 21.27 -20.70 0.05
N ASP A 263 21.09 -21.65 -0.87
CA ASP A 263 21.55 -21.55 -2.25
C ASP A 263 20.71 -20.49 -3.00
N LEU A 264 21.25 -19.27 -3.12
CA LEU A 264 20.56 -18.14 -3.76
C LEU A 264 20.26 -18.36 -5.25
N PRO A 265 21.17 -18.95 -6.06
CA PRO A 265 20.86 -19.37 -7.43
C PRO A 265 19.68 -20.34 -7.52
N ASP A 266 19.62 -21.35 -6.64
CA ASP A 266 18.50 -22.30 -6.59
C ASP A 266 17.20 -21.60 -6.15
N LEU A 267 17.25 -20.76 -5.12
CA LEU A 267 16.13 -19.97 -4.66
C LEU A 267 15.58 -19.06 -5.79
N GLY A 268 16.45 -18.35 -6.51
CA GLY A 268 16.05 -17.50 -7.62
C GLY A 268 15.38 -18.30 -8.74
N ARG A 269 15.91 -19.49 -9.06
CA ARG A 269 15.29 -20.40 -10.03
C ARG A 269 13.91 -20.85 -9.57
N LYS A 270 13.73 -21.24 -8.29
CA LYS A 270 12.43 -21.61 -7.74
C LYS A 270 11.41 -20.48 -7.83
N VAL A 271 11.80 -19.25 -7.52
CA VAL A 271 10.91 -18.07 -7.64
C VAL A 271 10.41 -17.90 -9.07
N ILE A 272 11.32 -17.94 -10.06
CA ILE A 272 10.95 -17.77 -11.47
C ILE A 272 10.09 -18.94 -11.95
N GLN A 273 10.45 -20.18 -11.61
CA GLN A 273 9.70 -21.37 -12.01
C GLN A 273 8.29 -21.38 -11.41
N SER A 274 8.13 -21.02 -10.13
CA SER A 274 6.83 -20.93 -9.48
C SER A 274 5.95 -19.86 -10.17
N PHE A 275 6.51 -18.66 -10.41
CA PHE A 275 5.78 -17.60 -11.13
C PHE A 275 5.29 -18.06 -12.51
N LEU A 276 6.20 -18.62 -13.32
CA LEU A 276 5.86 -19.09 -14.67
C LEU A 276 4.85 -20.25 -14.64
N ARG A 277 4.99 -21.17 -13.69
CA ARG A 277 4.04 -22.28 -13.50
C ARG A 277 2.65 -21.76 -13.24
N HIS A 278 2.49 -20.87 -12.25
CA HIS A 278 1.18 -20.31 -11.90
C HIS A 278 0.60 -19.45 -13.03
N ALA A 279 1.41 -18.63 -13.69
CA ALA A 279 0.95 -17.80 -14.79
C ALA A 279 0.50 -18.62 -16.02
N LEU A 280 1.23 -19.69 -16.37
CA LEU A 280 0.97 -20.47 -17.58
C LEU A 280 -0.02 -21.63 -17.36
N ARG A 281 0.03 -22.30 -16.19
CA ARG A 281 -0.83 -23.41 -15.86
C ARG A 281 -2.18 -22.95 -15.35
N ASP A 282 -2.19 -22.01 -14.40
CA ASP A 282 -3.37 -21.64 -13.63
C ASP A 282 -4.02 -20.36 -14.14
N GLY A 283 -3.28 -19.51 -14.87
CA GLY A 283 -3.73 -18.18 -15.25
C GLY A 283 -3.95 -17.24 -14.05
N PHE A 284 -3.55 -17.68 -12.85
CA PHE A 284 -3.65 -16.95 -11.61
C PHE A 284 -2.27 -16.96 -10.91
N PHE A 285 -1.72 -15.78 -10.64
CA PHE A 285 -0.37 -15.62 -10.11
C PHE A 285 -0.28 -14.41 -9.18
N HIS A 286 0.73 -14.40 -8.33
CA HIS A 286 1.01 -13.27 -7.45
C HIS A 286 1.56 -12.10 -8.27
N ALA A 287 0.79 -11.01 -8.34
CA ALA A 287 1.15 -9.85 -9.18
C ALA A 287 2.28 -8.98 -8.60
N ASP A 288 2.57 -9.09 -7.30
CA ASP A 288 3.62 -8.33 -6.60
C ASP A 288 4.61 -9.26 -5.87
N MET A 289 5.41 -10.02 -6.61
CA MET A 289 6.43 -10.92 -6.06
C MET A 289 7.67 -10.15 -5.54
N HIS A 290 7.41 -9.13 -4.73
CA HIS A 290 8.47 -8.38 -4.05
C HIS A 290 9.14 -9.28 -2.99
N PRO A 291 10.49 -9.21 -2.78
CA PRO A 291 11.18 -10.03 -1.77
C PRO A 291 10.64 -9.91 -0.34
N GLY A 292 9.94 -8.81 -0.02
CA GLY A 292 9.26 -8.64 1.26
C GLY A 292 7.97 -9.45 1.40
N ASN A 293 7.37 -9.90 0.28
CA ASN A 293 6.15 -10.69 0.25
C ASN A 293 6.43 -12.20 0.09
N LEU A 294 7.70 -12.58 0.01
CA LEU A 294 8.14 -13.96 -0.15
C LEU A 294 8.96 -14.41 1.06
N PHE A 295 8.68 -15.61 1.53
CA PHE A 295 9.40 -16.26 2.63
C PHE A 295 9.89 -17.63 2.20
N LEU A 296 10.98 -18.07 2.82
CA LEU A 296 11.43 -19.45 2.78
C LEU A 296 11.06 -20.10 4.11
N ASP A 297 10.16 -21.08 4.10
CA ASP A 297 9.77 -21.78 5.33
C ASP A 297 10.82 -22.79 5.78
N ASN A 298 10.63 -23.36 6.97
CA ASN A 298 11.58 -24.33 7.56
C ASN A 298 11.69 -25.65 6.75
N ALA A 299 10.76 -25.90 5.83
CA ALA A 299 10.81 -27.04 4.91
C ALA A 299 11.49 -26.71 3.57
N GLY A 300 11.99 -25.48 3.40
CA GLY A 300 12.62 -25.00 2.17
C GLY A 300 11.65 -24.67 1.04
N ARG A 301 10.35 -24.47 1.36
CA ARG A 301 9.33 -24.09 0.40
C ARG A 301 9.20 -22.56 0.35
N LEU A 302 8.94 -22.03 -0.84
CA LEU A 302 8.53 -20.65 -1.00
C LEU A 302 7.12 -20.46 -0.42
N VAL A 303 6.94 -19.40 0.34
CA VAL A 303 5.64 -18.98 0.85
C VAL A 303 5.39 -17.54 0.40
N ALA A 304 4.33 -17.30 -0.36
CA ALA A 304 3.92 -15.98 -0.76
C ALA A 304 2.82 -15.46 0.17
N VAL A 305 2.97 -14.21 0.58
CA VAL A 305 2.01 -13.48 1.41
C VAL A 305 1.63 -12.16 0.72
N ASP A 306 0.59 -11.49 1.21
CA ASP A 306 0.13 -10.18 0.69
C ASP A 306 -0.34 -10.23 -0.77
N PHE A 307 -1.54 -10.78 -0.98
CA PHE A 307 -2.22 -10.83 -2.27
C PHE A 307 -3.13 -9.61 -2.51
N GLY A 308 -2.85 -8.50 -1.84
CA GLY A 308 -3.52 -7.23 -2.11
C GLY A 308 -3.11 -6.70 -3.49
N ILE A 309 -4.06 -6.72 -4.43
CA ILE A 309 -3.89 -6.28 -5.82
C ILE A 309 -4.23 -4.80 -5.94
#